data_ebff8741d71b70fec4647fc8ee20ba61
#
_entry.id   ebff8741d71b70fec4647fc8ee20ba61
#
_cell.length_a   1.000
_cell.length_b   1.000
_cell.length_c   1.000
_cell.angle_alpha   90.00
_cell.angle_beta   90.00
_cell.angle_gamma   90.00
#
_symmetry.space_group_name_H-M   'P 1'
#
loop_
_entity.id
_entity.type
_entity.pdbx_description
1 polymer ?
#
loop_
_entity_poly.entity_id
_entity_poly.type
_entity_poly.pdbx_seq_one_letter_code
_entity_poly.pdbx_strand_id
1 'polypeptide(L)'
;MLKPVLVAALLTLSSPSWAGAAASHDPELRKALLEAVSSADSFYDRFEAEVWLMDMSNRLEKSYFHRFIPDKKERLEFLRLVHQESTRAKLPPELVMGLIQVESAFQRFAVSRVGARGYMQIMPFWIKEIGRPNDNLMHAPTNLRYGCTILRHYLDREKGNWVRALARYNGSLGRTVYPDKVMTAWQKNWFVNY
;
A
#
# COMPACT_ATOMS: atom_id res chain seq x y z
N MET A 1 -26.03 -27.38 21.70
CA MET A 1 -26.20 -26.68 20.40
C MET A 1 -25.78 -25.23 20.60
N LEU A 2 -24.52 -24.92 20.39
CA LEU A 2 -24.01 -23.54 20.44
C LEU A 2 -24.06 -22.96 19.02
N LYS A 3 -24.80 -21.87 18.83
CA LYS A 3 -24.85 -21.12 17.58
C LYS A 3 -23.54 -20.32 17.44
N PRO A 4 -22.94 -20.25 16.25
CA PRO A 4 -21.79 -19.40 16.04
C PRO A 4 -22.24 -17.93 16.05
N VAL A 5 -21.66 -17.15 16.95
CA VAL A 5 -21.79 -15.68 16.97
C VAL A 5 -20.96 -15.15 15.81
N LEU A 6 -21.65 -14.67 14.79
CA LEU A 6 -21.06 -13.91 13.69
C LEU A 6 -20.61 -12.56 14.24
N VAL A 7 -19.35 -12.41 14.61
CA VAL A 7 -18.78 -11.09 14.91
C VAL A 7 -18.58 -10.38 13.58
N ALA A 8 -19.61 -9.69 13.13
CA ALA A 8 -19.46 -8.66 12.10
C ALA A 8 -18.69 -7.51 12.75
N ALA A 9 -17.39 -7.45 12.49
CA ALA A 9 -16.61 -6.27 12.81
C ALA A 9 -17.13 -5.12 11.95
N LEU A 10 -18.08 -4.35 12.48
CA LEU A 10 -18.40 -3.03 11.97
C LEU A 10 -17.16 -2.16 12.14
N LEU A 11 -16.35 -2.06 11.08
CA LEU A 11 -15.41 -0.97 10.93
C LEU A 11 -16.22 0.32 10.80
N THR A 12 -16.54 0.93 11.92
CA THR A 12 -16.94 2.34 11.96
C THR A 12 -15.73 3.16 11.60
N LEU A 13 -15.48 3.29 10.29
CA LEU A 13 -14.57 4.29 9.76
C LEU A 13 -15.22 5.64 10.02
N SER A 14 -14.79 6.31 11.09
CA SER A 14 -15.00 7.75 11.21
C SER A 14 -14.52 8.37 9.90
N SER A 15 -15.43 8.99 9.16
CA SER A 15 -15.14 9.64 7.89
C SER A 15 -14.00 10.64 8.11
N PRO A 16 -12.81 10.44 7.53
CA PRO A 16 -11.85 11.52 7.51
C PRO A 16 -12.45 12.60 6.60
N SER A 17 -12.60 13.80 7.14
CA SER A 17 -12.86 14.96 6.30
C SER A 17 -11.63 15.13 5.41
N TRP A 18 -11.72 14.72 4.16
CA TRP A 18 -10.69 14.93 3.17
C TRP A 18 -10.60 16.41 2.85
N ALA A 19 -9.87 17.14 3.69
CA ALA A 19 -9.32 18.45 3.33
C ALA A 19 -8.18 18.26 2.30
N GLY A 20 -8.43 17.42 1.30
CA GLY A 20 -7.45 17.00 0.30
C GLY A 20 -7.33 17.94 -0.91
N ALA A 21 -7.90 19.14 -0.85
CA ALA A 21 -7.78 20.09 -1.95
C ALA A 21 -6.39 20.70 -2.12
N ALA A 22 -5.51 20.57 -1.12
CA ALA A 22 -4.17 21.17 -1.20
C ALA A 22 -3.10 20.24 -1.79
N ALA A 23 -3.39 18.95 -1.98
CA ALA A 23 -2.43 18.00 -2.56
C ALA A 23 -2.52 17.92 -4.10
N SER A 24 -3.54 18.51 -4.70
CA SER A 24 -3.84 18.38 -6.13
C SER A 24 -2.87 19.12 -7.06
N HIS A 25 -1.99 19.97 -6.53
CA HIS A 25 -1.07 20.79 -7.31
C HIS A 25 0.37 20.71 -6.81
N ASP A 26 0.81 19.53 -6.36
CA ASP A 26 2.21 19.33 -5.95
C ASP A 26 3.06 18.95 -7.19
N PRO A 27 3.83 19.90 -7.78
CA PRO A 27 4.62 19.64 -8.98
C PRO A 27 5.74 18.62 -8.74
N GLU A 28 6.26 18.52 -7.52
CA GLU A 28 7.31 17.56 -7.18
C GLU A 28 6.75 16.13 -7.14
N LEU A 29 5.58 15.97 -6.53
CA LEU A 29 4.90 14.68 -6.55
C LEU A 29 4.51 14.27 -7.97
N ARG A 30 4.01 15.20 -8.77
CA ARG A 30 3.70 14.95 -10.19
C ARG A 30 4.92 14.46 -10.96
N LYS A 31 6.06 15.15 -10.81
CA LYS A 31 7.33 14.77 -11.44
C LYS A 31 7.77 13.38 -10.98
N ALA A 32 7.78 13.12 -9.68
CA ALA A 32 8.15 11.83 -9.11
C ALA A 32 7.28 10.69 -9.62
N LEU A 33 5.96 10.93 -9.78
CA LEU A 33 5.05 9.93 -10.33
C LEU A 33 5.27 9.67 -11.82
N LEU A 34 5.54 10.72 -12.61
CA LEU A 34 5.87 10.57 -14.02
C LEU A 34 7.17 9.77 -14.22
N GLU A 35 8.20 10.05 -13.44
CA GLU A 35 9.45 9.31 -13.45
C GLU A 35 9.22 7.86 -13.02
N ALA A 36 8.43 7.63 -11.97
CA ALA A 36 8.08 6.30 -11.49
C ALA A 36 7.32 5.46 -12.51
N VAL A 37 6.43 6.07 -13.27
CA VAL A 37 5.66 5.41 -14.33
C VAL A 37 6.55 5.09 -15.54
N SER A 38 7.62 5.85 -15.78
CA SER A 38 8.54 5.66 -16.90
C SER A 38 9.71 4.72 -16.62
N SER A 39 10.11 4.53 -15.34
CA SER A 39 11.20 3.65 -14.98
C SER A 39 10.72 2.19 -14.86
N ALA A 40 11.22 1.32 -15.71
CA ALA A 40 11.18 -0.12 -15.55
C ALA A 40 12.52 -0.56 -14.97
N ASP A 41 12.50 -1.53 -14.06
CA ASP A 41 13.63 -2.29 -13.51
C ASP A 41 14.30 -1.78 -12.23
N SER A 42 14.08 -2.57 -11.15
CA SER A 42 15.14 -2.86 -10.20
C SER A 42 14.79 -4.09 -9.34
N PHE A 43 15.23 -5.24 -9.73
CA PHE A 43 15.57 -6.31 -8.79
C PHE A 43 17.02 -6.08 -8.39
N TYR A 44 17.30 -5.41 -7.30
CA TYR A 44 18.64 -4.94 -6.99
C TYR A 44 19.50 -6.01 -6.33
N ASP A 45 18.91 -7.03 -5.70
CA ASP A 45 19.62 -8.26 -5.35
C ASP A 45 18.68 -9.44 -5.54
N ARG A 46 19.00 -10.29 -6.53
CA ARG A 46 18.17 -11.44 -6.87
C ARG A 46 18.00 -12.40 -5.69
N PHE A 47 19.05 -12.60 -4.94
CA PHE A 47 19.04 -13.57 -3.85
C PHE A 47 18.20 -13.07 -2.67
N GLU A 48 18.43 -11.84 -2.22
CA GLU A 48 17.65 -11.24 -1.13
C GLU A 48 16.16 -11.13 -1.51
N ALA A 49 15.88 -10.75 -2.75
CA ALA A 49 14.52 -10.70 -3.25
C ALA A 49 13.84 -12.08 -3.26
N GLU A 50 14.54 -13.15 -3.63
CA GLU A 50 14.00 -14.50 -3.63
C GLU A 50 13.72 -15.00 -2.21
N VAL A 51 14.62 -14.76 -1.26
CA VAL A 51 14.43 -15.10 0.16
C VAL A 51 13.23 -14.34 0.72
N TRP A 52 13.14 -13.05 0.45
CA TRP A 52 12.00 -12.23 0.86
C TRP A 52 10.67 -12.75 0.29
N LEU A 53 10.63 -13.07 -1.02
CA LEU A 53 9.45 -13.60 -1.69
C LEU A 53 8.96 -14.91 -1.05
N MET A 54 9.88 -15.82 -0.73
CA MET A 54 9.54 -17.09 -0.09
C MET A 54 8.98 -16.88 1.31
N ASP A 55 9.60 -16.03 2.14
CA ASP A 55 9.15 -15.77 3.49
C ASP A 55 7.77 -15.08 3.49
N MET A 56 7.61 -14.02 2.70
CA MET A 56 6.33 -13.31 2.61
C MET A 56 5.22 -14.19 2.03
N SER A 57 5.52 -15.05 1.06
CA SER A 57 4.55 -16.02 0.53
C SER A 57 4.08 -16.99 1.61
N ASN A 58 4.99 -17.53 2.41
CA ASN A 58 4.67 -18.44 3.50
C ASN A 58 3.84 -17.73 4.60
N ARG A 59 4.17 -16.49 4.94
CA ARG A 59 3.42 -15.69 5.91
C ARG A 59 2.00 -15.39 5.42
N LEU A 60 1.83 -14.97 4.16
CA LEU A 60 0.52 -14.76 3.56
C LEU A 60 -0.30 -16.04 3.55
N GLU A 61 0.29 -17.17 3.16
CA GLU A 61 -0.38 -18.48 3.11
C GLU A 61 -0.91 -18.93 4.47
N LYS A 62 -0.14 -18.69 5.53
CA LYS A 62 -0.52 -19.04 6.91
C LYS A 62 -1.45 -18.00 7.56
N SER A 63 -1.64 -16.85 6.93
CA SER A 63 -2.44 -15.76 7.48
C SER A 63 -3.91 -15.87 7.12
N TYR A 64 -4.75 -15.09 7.83
CA TYR A 64 -6.16 -14.89 7.47
C TYR A 64 -6.35 -14.35 6.04
N PHE A 65 -5.35 -13.66 5.50
CA PHE A 65 -5.41 -13.01 4.19
C PHE A 65 -5.23 -13.97 3.01
N HIS A 66 -4.81 -15.23 3.27
CA HIS A 66 -4.69 -16.27 2.25
C HIS A 66 -5.92 -16.37 1.35
N ARG A 67 -7.11 -16.22 1.90
CA ARG A 67 -8.37 -16.30 1.15
C ARG A 67 -8.54 -15.26 0.05
N PHE A 68 -7.79 -14.17 0.08
CA PHE A 68 -7.83 -13.10 -0.94
C PHE A 68 -6.81 -13.30 -2.04
N ILE A 69 -5.76 -14.09 -1.78
CA ILE A 69 -4.73 -14.47 -2.76
C ILE A 69 -4.38 -15.96 -2.54
N PRO A 70 -5.33 -16.90 -2.77
CA PRO A 70 -5.11 -18.32 -2.49
C PRO A 70 -4.17 -18.99 -3.49
N ASP A 71 -4.16 -18.57 -4.75
CA ASP A 71 -3.29 -19.13 -5.76
C ASP A 71 -1.83 -18.73 -5.52
N LYS A 72 -0.94 -19.73 -5.49
CA LYS A 72 0.48 -19.53 -5.21
C LYS A 72 1.17 -18.68 -6.28
N LYS A 73 0.82 -18.86 -7.54
CA LYS A 73 1.44 -18.13 -8.65
C LYS A 73 1.02 -16.67 -8.59
N GLU A 74 -0.27 -16.40 -8.42
CA GLU A 74 -0.78 -15.03 -8.25
C GLU A 74 -0.16 -14.35 -7.02
N ARG A 75 -0.02 -15.08 -5.91
CA ARG A 75 0.62 -14.57 -4.68
C ARG A 75 2.08 -14.18 -4.91
N LEU A 76 2.85 -15.02 -5.61
CA LEU A 76 4.24 -14.71 -5.93
C LEU A 76 4.38 -13.54 -6.92
N GLU A 77 3.50 -13.46 -7.92
CA GLU A 77 3.46 -12.32 -8.85
C GLU A 77 3.15 -11.01 -8.11
N PHE A 78 2.16 -11.02 -7.23
CA PHE A 78 1.82 -9.88 -6.38
C PHE A 78 3.00 -9.45 -5.50
N LEU A 79 3.65 -10.39 -4.82
CA LEU A 79 4.79 -10.11 -3.95
C LEU A 79 5.99 -9.55 -4.72
N ARG A 80 6.27 -10.05 -5.93
CA ARG A 80 7.30 -9.48 -6.81
C ARG A 80 7.01 -8.01 -7.12
N LEU A 81 5.76 -7.69 -7.45
CA LEU A 81 5.37 -6.31 -7.71
C LEU A 81 5.50 -5.42 -6.46
N VAL A 82 5.13 -5.93 -5.27
CA VAL A 82 5.32 -5.19 -4.02
C VAL A 82 6.80 -4.93 -3.78
N HIS A 83 7.65 -5.95 -3.89
CA HIS A 83 9.09 -5.81 -3.71
C HIS A 83 9.68 -4.81 -4.70
N GLN A 84 9.37 -4.97 -5.98
CA GLN A 84 9.85 -4.10 -7.06
C GLN A 84 9.48 -2.63 -6.83
N GLU A 85 8.20 -2.34 -6.56
CA GLU A 85 7.75 -0.95 -6.44
C GLU A 85 8.18 -0.30 -5.13
N SER A 86 8.25 -1.06 -4.04
CA SER A 86 8.77 -0.56 -2.76
C SER A 86 10.28 -0.26 -2.85
N THR A 87 11.08 -1.17 -3.41
CA THR A 87 12.52 -0.98 -3.60
C THR A 87 12.80 0.22 -4.52
N ARG A 88 12.08 0.32 -5.65
CA ARG A 88 12.17 1.48 -6.55
C ARG A 88 11.91 2.79 -5.79
N ALA A 89 10.92 2.81 -4.91
CA ALA A 89 10.57 3.97 -4.10
C ALA A 89 11.43 4.12 -2.84
N LYS A 90 12.45 3.26 -2.63
CA LYS A 90 13.28 3.25 -1.42
C LYS A 90 12.46 3.17 -0.13
N LEU A 91 11.47 2.26 -0.13
CA LEU A 91 10.63 1.93 1.01
C LEU A 91 10.90 0.49 1.45
N PRO A 92 10.85 0.16 2.76
CA PRO A 92 10.90 -1.22 3.21
C PRO A 92 9.70 -2.01 2.66
N PRO A 93 9.92 -3.12 1.91
CA PRO A 93 8.83 -3.92 1.35
C PRO A 93 7.86 -4.44 2.41
N GLU A 94 8.36 -4.80 3.60
CA GLU A 94 7.58 -5.30 4.73
C GLU A 94 6.63 -4.23 5.28
N LEU A 95 7.06 -2.96 5.30
CA LEU A 95 6.20 -1.85 5.72
C LEU A 95 5.09 -1.61 4.70
N VAL A 96 5.41 -1.75 3.41
CA VAL A 96 4.39 -1.67 2.33
C VAL A 96 3.39 -2.82 2.46
N MET A 97 3.81 -4.04 2.85
CA MET A 97 2.90 -5.13 3.17
C MET A 97 1.96 -4.78 4.33
N GLY A 98 2.49 -4.16 5.39
CA GLY A 98 1.70 -3.66 6.52
C GLY A 98 0.68 -2.61 6.11
N LEU A 99 1.05 -1.69 5.22
CA LEU A 99 0.14 -0.68 4.67
C LEU A 99 -0.96 -1.33 3.83
N ILE A 100 -0.63 -2.23 2.91
CA ILE A 100 -1.60 -2.95 2.07
C ILE A 100 -2.59 -3.75 2.94
N GLN A 101 -2.12 -4.38 4.02
CA GLN A 101 -2.98 -5.05 4.98
C GLN A 101 -4.05 -4.12 5.56
N VAL A 102 -3.65 -2.90 5.95
CA VAL A 102 -4.57 -1.92 6.56
C VAL A 102 -5.51 -1.32 5.53
N GLU A 103 -5.04 -1.05 4.32
CA GLU A 103 -5.80 -0.38 3.26
C GLU A 103 -6.87 -1.29 2.64
N SER A 104 -6.49 -2.51 2.29
CA SER A 104 -7.37 -3.38 1.50
C SER A 104 -7.51 -4.81 2.03
N ALA A 105 -6.78 -5.17 3.08
CA ALA A 105 -6.62 -6.58 3.49
C ALA A 105 -6.20 -7.49 2.31
N PHE A 106 -5.32 -6.99 1.44
CA PHE A 106 -4.86 -7.66 0.22
C PHE A 106 -5.95 -7.92 -0.84
N GLN A 107 -7.06 -7.20 -0.80
CA GLN A 107 -8.12 -7.31 -1.80
C GLN A 107 -7.79 -6.44 -3.01
N ARG A 108 -7.48 -7.08 -4.14
CA ARG A 108 -7.09 -6.42 -5.39
C ARG A 108 -8.11 -5.39 -5.88
N PHE A 109 -9.38 -5.72 -5.76
CA PHE A 109 -10.49 -4.92 -6.30
C PHE A 109 -11.24 -4.14 -5.20
N ALA A 110 -10.57 -3.87 -4.07
CA ALA A 110 -11.16 -3.09 -2.99
C ALA A 110 -11.55 -1.68 -3.47
N VAL A 111 -12.75 -1.25 -3.08
CA VAL A 111 -13.25 0.12 -3.28
C VAL A 111 -13.79 0.62 -1.96
N SER A 112 -13.26 1.74 -1.47
CA SER A 112 -13.77 2.37 -0.26
C SER A 112 -15.05 3.17 -0.53
N ARG A 113 -15.75 3.57 0.54
CA ARG A 113 -16.95 4.43 0.43
C ARG A 113 -16.67 5.77 -0.25
N VAL A 114 -15.44 6.27 -0.17
CA VAL A 114 -15.01 7.53 -0.79
C VAL A 114 -14.36 7.32 -2.16
N GLY A 115 -14.36 6.09 -2.70
CA GLY A 115 -13.90 5.76 -4.03
C GLY A 115 -12.40 5.47 -4.15
N ALA A 116 -11.67 5.31 -3.04
CA ALA A 116 -10.29 4.82 -3.07
C ALA A 116 -10.25 3.39 -3.63
N ARG A 117 -9.20 3.03 -4.40
CA ARG A 117 -9.17 1.82 -5.22
C ARG A 117 -7.93 0.98 -5.03
N GLY A 118 -8.11 -0.34 -5.08
CA GLY A 118 -7.07 -1.34 -5.18
C GLY A 118 -6.28 -1.58 -3.89
N TYR A 119 -5.17 -2.28 -4.01
CA TYR A 119 -4.36 -2.75 -2.89
C TYR A 119 -3.94 -1.63 -1.92
N MET A 120 -3.51 -0.49 -2.44
CA MET A 120 -3.02 0.65 -1.65
C MET A 120 -4.06 1.79 -1.55
N GLN A 121 -5.32 1.55 -1.93
CA GLN A 121 -6.44 2.47 -1.80
C GLN A 121 -6.15 3.87 -2.37
N ILE A 122 -5.76 3.89 -3.65
CA ILE A 122 -5.43 5.14 -4.36
C ILE A 122 -6.70 5.87 -4.78
N MET A 123 -6.75 7.17 -4.50
CA MET A 123 -7.86 8.01 -4.91
C MET A 123 -7.82 8.32 -6.41
N PRO A 124 -8.97 8.26 -7.13
CA PRO A 124 -9.01 8.48 -8.59
C PRO A 124 -8.53 9.85 -9.05
N PHE A 125 -8.54 10.88 -8.21
CA PHE A 125 -8.05 12.19 -8.61
C PHE A 125 -6.57 12.17 -9.01
N TRP A 126 -5.77 11.24 -8.45
CA TRP A 126 -4.37 11.09 -8.83
C TRP A 126 -4.17 10.79 -10.31
N ILE A 127 -5.10 10.06 -10.95
CA ILE A 127 -5.06 9.82 -12.40
C ILE A 127 -5.19 11.14 -13.18
N LYS A 128 -6.07 12.03 -12.71
CA LYS A 128 -6.28 13.34 -13.37
C LYS A 128 -5.08 14.26 -13.19
N GLU A 129 -4.48 14.24 -12.00
CA GLU A 129 -3.33 15.09 -11.66
C GLU A 129 -2.05 14.65 -12.39
N ILE A 130 -1.86 13.35 -12.57
CA ILE A 130 -0.62 12.77 -13.07
C ILE A 130 -0.67 12.47 -14.57
N GLY A 131 -1.83 12.53 -15.17
CA GLY A 131 -1.99 12.72 -16.61
C GLY A 131 -1.83 11.52 -17.53
N ARG A 132 -2.14 10.29 -17.12
CA ARG A 132 -2.34 9.16 -18.04
C ARG A 132 -3.81 8.76 -18.05
N PRO A 133 -4.59 9.12 -19.07
CA PRO A 133 -6.03 8.87 -19.12
C PRO A 133 -6.42 7.40 -19.00
N ASN A 134 -5.51 6.49 -19.36
CA ASN A 134 -5.74 5.05 -19.39
C ASN A 134 -5.24 4.30 -18.15
N ASP A 135 -4.72 4.99 -17.14
CA ASP A 135 -4.25 4.33 -15.92
C ASP A 135 -5.42 3.71 -15.14
N ASN A 136 -5.33 2.40 -14.91
CA ASN A 136 -6.32 1.66 -14.19
C ASN A 136 -5.82 1.36 -12.77
N LEU A 137 -6.41 1.98 -11.76
CA LEU A 137 -6.06 1.77 -10.35
C LEU A 137 -6.43 0.38 -9.80
N MET A 138 -7.17 -0.43 -10.55
CA MET A 138 -7.39 -1.84 -10.23
C MET A 138 -6.31 -2.76 -10.82
N HIS A 139 -5.46 -2.22 -11.69
CA HIS A 139 -4.29 -2.93 -12.19
C HIS A 139 -3.17 -2.87 -11.15
N ALA A 140 -2.74 -4.04 -10.66
CA ALA A 140 -1.83 -4.15 -9.53
C ALA A 140 -0.50 -3.37 -9.73
N PRO A 141 0.22 -3.48 -10.86
CA PRO A 141 1.44 -2.70 -11.09
C PRO A 141 1.20 -1.19 -11.00
N THR A 142 0.12 -0.69 -11.59
CA THR A 142 -0.24 0.73 -11.55
C THR A 142 -0.54 1.17 -10.12
N ASN A 143 -1.37 0.41 -9.40
CA ASN A 143 -1.78 0.73 -8.03
C ASN A 143 -0.59 0.81 -7.07
N LEU A 144 0.28 -0.22 -7.10
CA LEU A 144 1.47 -0.29 -6.26
C LEU A 144 2.47 0.83 -6.60
N ARG A 145 2.66 1.12 -7.89
CA ARG A 145 3.53 2.22 -8.35
C ARG A 145 3.08 3.56 -7.80
N TYR A 146 1.80 3.88 -7.94
CA TYR A 146 1.24 5.11 -7.38
C TYR A 146 1.39 5.17 -5.88
N GLY A 147 0.96 4.11 -5.18
CA GLY A 147 0.97 4.06 -3.72
C GLY A 147 2.35 4.21 -3.12
N CYS A 148 3.33 3.47 -3.63
CA CYS A 148 4.72 3.57 -3.17
C CYS A 148 5.32 4.95 -3.45
N THR A 149 5.04 5.54 -4.61
CA THR A 149 5.55 6.87 -4.96
C THR A 149 4.93 7.96 -4.08
N ILE A 150 3.62 7.90 -3.83
CA ILE A 150 2.93 8.84 -2.94
C ILE A 150 3.46 8.72 -1.50
N LEU A 151 3.64 7.50 -1.01
CA LEU A 151 4.18 7.28 0.33
C LEU A 151 5.62 7.81 0.45
N ARG A 152 6.46 7.55 -0.56
CA ARG A 152 7.84 8.08 -0.60
C ARG A 152 7.85 9.59 -0.57
N HIS A 153 7.07 10.23 -1.42
CA HIS A 153 6.94 11.70 -1.43
C HIS A 153 6.58 12.26 -0.04
N TYR A 154 5.58 11.65 0.63
CA TYR A 154 5.21 12.10 1.98
C TYR A 154 6.30 11.82 3.02
N LEU A 155 7.05 10.73 2.87
CA LEU A 155 8.16 10.44 3.78
C LEU A 155 9.29 11.48 3.62
N ASP A 156 9.62 11.87 2.40
CA ASP A 156 10.60 12.92 2.11
C ASP A 156 10.13 14.27 2.66
N ARG A 157 8.88 14.63 2.39
CA ARG A 157 8.26 15.87 2.91
C ARG A 157 8.28 15.94 4.42
N GLU A 158 8.10 14.82 5.11
CA GLU A 158 8.14 14.72 6.57
C GLU A 158 9.54 14.37 7.10
N LYS A 159 10.59 14.53 6.30
CA LYS A 159 12.00 14.34 6.68
C LYS A 159 12.27 12.99 7.33
N GLY A 160 11.68 11.93 6.80
CA GLY A 160 11.83 10.57 7.30
C GLY A 160 10.91 10.18 8.46
N ASN A 161 10.01 11.07 8.89
CA ASN A 161 9.07 10.75 9.97
C ASN A 161 7.92 9.88 9.46
N TRP A 162 7.99 8.59 9.71
CA TRP A 162 7.01 7.60 9.27
C TRP A 162 5.59 7.86 9.78
N VAL A 163 5.44 8.23 11.04
CA VAL A 163 4.12 8.51 11.62
C VAL A 163 3.42 9.64 10.88
N ARG A 164 4.14 10.71 10.61
CA ARG A 164 3.59 11.85 9.88
C ARG A 164 3.37 11.55 8.40
N ALA A 165 4.27 10.80 7.76
CA ALA A 165 4.13 10.38 6.36
C ALA A 165 2.89 9.49 6.16
N LEU A 166 2.69 8.48 7.01
CA LEU A 166 1.52 7.63 7.00
C LEU A 166 0.22 8.41 7.29
N ALA A 167 0.27 9.36 8.24
CA ALA A 167 -0.87 10.22 8.50
C ALA A 167 -1.22 11.11 7.30
N ARG A 168 -0.23 11.62 6.54
CA ARG A 168 -0.49 12.34 5.28
C ARG A 168 -1.06 11.42 4.22
N TYR A 169 -0.51 10.22 4.06
CA TYR A 169 -1.00 9.24 3.11
C TYR A 169 -2.50 8.97 3.28
N ASN A 170 -2.93 8.81 4.52
CA ASN A 170 -4.34 8.57 4.87
C ASN A 170 -5.19 9.87 4.94
N GLY A 171 -4.58 11.06 4.82
CA GLY A 171 -5.29 12.33 5.01
C GLY A 171 -5.64 12.66 6.47
N SER A 172 -4.95 12.04 7.43
CA SER A 172 -5.20 12.19 8.87
C SER A 172 -4.06 12.87 9.62
N LEU A 173 -3.35 13.80 8.98
CA LEU A 173 -2.21 14.50 9.58
C LEU A 173 -2.57 15.08 10.95
N GLY A 174 -1.70 14.84 11.93
CA GLY A 174 -1.92 15.20 13.33
C GLY A 174 -2.62 14.12 14.17
N ARG A 175 -3.02 12.98 13.57
CA ARG A 175 -3.59 11.83 14.28
C ARG A 175 -2.68 10.61 14.10
N THR A 176 -2.57 9.78 15.14
CA THR A 176 -1.69 8.58 15.11
C THR A 176 -2.44 7.28 14.84
N VAL A 177 -3.77 7.26 14.97
CA VAL A 177 -4.57 6.03 14.87
C VAL A 177 -4.27 5.21 13.60
N TYR A 178 -4.17 5.85 12.44
CA TYR A 178 -3.86 5.15 11.20
C TYR A 178 -2.37 4.73 11.13
N PRO A 179 -1.40 5.63 11.39
CA PRO A 179 0.00 5.22 11.50
C PRO A 179 0.23 4.05 12.46
N ASP A 180 -0.39 4.07 13.63
CA ASP A 180 -0.25 3.01 14.64
C ASP A 180 -0.77 1.66 14.11
N LYS A 181 -1.87 1.66 13.34
CA LYS A 181 -2.38 0.44 12.68
C LYS A 181 -1.37 -0.12 11.68
N VAL A 182 -0.80 0.73 10.82
CA VAL A 182 0.17 0.29 9.81
C VAL A 182 1.44 -0.23 10.47
N MET A 183 1.99 0.50 11.44
CA MET A 183 3.21 0.10 12.17
C MET A 183 2.98 -1.19 12.95
N THR A 184 1.81 -1.36 13.57
CA THR A 184 1.46 -2.61 14.27
C THR A 184 1.32 -3.78 13.29
N ALA A 185 0.68 -3.58 12.14
CA ALA A 185 0.55 -4.61 11.12
C ALA A 185 1.93 -5.04 10.59
N TRP A 186 2.79 -4.07 10.29
CA TRP A 186 4.17 -4.32 9.89
C TRP A 186 4.92 -5.14 10.95
N GLN A 187 5.01 -4.63 12.18
CA GLN A 187 5.79 -5.27 13.25
C GLN A 187 5.29 -6.68 13.59
N LYS A 188 3.98 -6.90 13.66
CA LYS A 188 3.42 -8.19 14.07
C LYS A 188 3.46 -9.25 12.97
N ASN A 189 3.26 -8.84 11.72
CA ASN A 189 3.00 -9.80 10.66
C ASN A 189 4.11 -9.88 9.60
N TRP A 190 4.80 -8.76 9.32
CA TRP A 190 5.66 -8.67 8.14
C TRP A 190 7.13 -8.38 8.46
N PHE A 191 7.43 -7.83 9.62
CA PHE A 191 8.81 -7.52 9.99
C PHE A 191 9.67 -8.77 10.00
N VAL A 192 10.83 -8.71 9.35
CA VAL A 192 11.89 -9.71 9.36
C VAL A 192 13.19 -9.04 9.82
N ASN A 193 13.96 -9.78 10.58
CA ASN A 193 15.30 -9.39 10.98
C ASN A 193 16.23 -10.42 10.32
N TYR A 194 16.75 -10.06 9.13
CA TYR A 194 17.76 -10.87 8.46
C TYR A 194 19.13 -10.67 9.07
#